data_52a6388a0cd8822e2ce4e4423b94282f
#
_entry.id   52a6388a0cd8822e2ce4e4423b94282f
#
_cell.length_a   1.000
_cell.length_b   1.000
_cell.length_c   1.000
_cell.angle_alpha   90.00
_cell.angle_beta   90.00
_cell.angle_gamma   90.00
#
_symmetry.space_group_name_H-M   'P 1'
#
loop_
_entity.id
_entity.type
_entity.pdbx_description
1 polymer ?
#
loop_
_entity_poly.entity_id
_entity_poly.type
_entity_poly.pdbx_seq_one_letter_code
_entity_poly.pdbx_strand_id
1 'polypeptide(L)'
;MSKIVNTETYEKYVNWVDRVTAFLTETGPKLGENGTHCCTFQSKPVLDKQPDVVFLGYNPHEPGSFSQDDNIQKRFFEGNPYFYSERKKWKVWALEGAFEWAEYTRPITDGNFVFFNAVYFGSNDIDSFKRIPGSNEAIEKCLDFTKEVIQEIFKPKCVVCFSIPECFDLLNKKFQFSKVESIDTAKATDPKLIEFAKSNKKGAWKTTYSCSQSLKKGLWNKIPIYGIPHPSYPGLSSDDFGAIALYLRSEMQKLL
;
A
#
# COMPACT_ATOMS: atom_id res chain seq x y z
N MET A 1 -19.65 -22.43 7.43
CA MET A 1 -19.43 -22.57 5.97
C MET A 1 -17.94 -22.38 5.72
N SER A 2 -17.21 -23.43 5.32
CA SER A 2 -15.81 -23.31 4.91
C SER A 2 -15.78 -22.48 3.62
N LYS A 3 -15.09 -21.32 3.66
CA LYS A 3 -14.82 -20.54 2.44
C LYS A 3 -14.03 -21.44 1.49
N ILE A 4 -14.52 -21.62 0.28
CA ILE A 4 -13.80 -22.31 -0.78
C ILE A 4 -12.61 -21.39 -1.12
N VAL A 5 -11.44 -21.72 -0.58
CA VAL A 5 -10.19 -21.07 -0.98
C VAL A 5 -9.97 -21.43 -2.44
N ASN A 6 -9.65 -20.44 -3.28
CA ASN A 6 -9.20 -20.73 -4.64
C ASN A 6 -7.87 -21.47 -4.54
N THR A 7 -7.90 -22.79 -4.68
CA THR A 7 -6.76 -23.70 -4.44
C THR A 7 -5.54 -23.26 -5.27
N GLU A 8 -5.74 -22.88 -6.53
CA GLU A 8 -4.65 -22.44 -7.42
C GLU A 8 -4.00 -21.14 -6.89
N THR A 9 -4.80 -20.15 -6.50
CA THR A 9 -4.28 -18.90 -5.94
C THR A 9 -3.53 -19.14 -4.64
N TYR A 10 -4.05 -20.01 -3.78
CA TYR A 10 -3.42 -20.36 -2.53
C TYR A 10 -2.07 -21.07 -2.73
N GLU A 11 -2.00 -22.04 -3.63
CA GLU A 11 -0.76 -22.77 -3.95
C GLU A 11 0.31 -21.82 -4.54
N LYS A 12 -0.09 -20.93 -5.46
CA LYS A 12 0.81 -19.88 -5.99
C LYS A 12 1.33 -18.98 -4.88
N TYR A 13 0.45 -18.60 -3.95
CA TYR A 13 0.83 -17.74 -2.83
C TYR A 13 1.80 -18.44 -1.88
N VAL A 14 1.56 -19.70 -1.51
CA VAL A 14 2.47 -20.51 -0.66
C VAL A 14 3.85 -20.59 -1.31
N ASN A 15 3.92 -20.96 -2.58
CA ASN A 15 5.19 -21.05 -3.31
C ASN A 15 5.91 -19.69 -3.36
N TRP A 16 5.17 -18.60 -3.54
CA TRP A 16 5.73 -17.25 -3.51
C TRP A 16 6.28 -16.93 -2.10
N VAL A 17 5.53 -17.23 -1.03
CA VAL A 17 5.97 -17.03 0.36
C VAL A 17 7.25 -17.80 0.67
N ASP A 18 7.36 -19.05 0.23
CA ASP A 18 8.56 -19.88 0.44
C ASP A 18 9.80 -19.22 -0.19
N ARG A 19 9.68 -18.76 -1.44
CA ARG A 19 10.79 -18.09 -2.15
C ARG A 19 11.16 -16.74 -1.53
N VAL A 20 10.18 -15.96 -1.11
CA VAL A 20 10.44 -14.67 -0.45
C VAL A 20 11.07 -14.91 0.92
N THR A 21 10.58 -15.87 1.69
CA THR A 21 11.14 -16.21 3.00
C THR A 21 12.60 -16.66 2.88
N ALA A 22 12.90 -17.53 1.92
CA ALA A 22 14.28 -17.96 1.66
C ALA A 22 15.18 -16.77 1.32
N PHE A 23 14.72 -15.88 0.44
CA PHE A 23 15.46 -14.67 0.09
C PHE A 23 15.70 -13.75 1.29
N LEU A 24 14.68 -13.51 2.12
CA LEU A 24 14.80 -12.64 3.29
C LEU A 24 15.74 -13.22 4.33
N THR A 25 15.67 -14.54 4.56
CA THR A 25 16.55 -15.26 5.50
C THR A 25 18.00 -15.25 5.05
N GLU A 26 18.25 -15.35 3.74
CA GLU A 26 19.61 -15.31 3.20
C GLU A 26 20.18 -13.89 3.17
N THR A 27 19.36 -12.91 2.80
CA THR A 27 19.80 -11.53 2.52
C THR A 27 19.85 -10.66 3.77
N GLY A 28 18.87 -10.82 4.69
CA GLY A 28 18.77 -10.00 5.88
C GLY A 28 20.04 -9.88 6.70
N PRO A 29 20.71 -10.98 7.06
CA PRO A 29 21.98 -10.94 7.82
C PRO A 29 23.10 -10.19 7.09
N LYS A 30 23.11 -10.19 5.76
CA LYS A 30 24.13 -9.51 4.93
C LYS A 30 23.94 -7.99 4.91
N LEU A 31 22.72 -7.50 5.17
CA LEU A 31 22.40 -6.08 5.21
C LEU A 31 22.74 -5.41 6.56
N GLY A 32 23.23 -6.18 7.54
CA GLY A 32 23.72 -5.68 8.83
C GLY A 32 22.63 -5.32 9.83
N GLU A 33 23.04 -4.80 10.99
CA GLU A 33 22.13 -4.54 12.13
C GLU A 33 21.06 -3.46 11.88
N ASN A 34 21.29 -2.57 10.92
CA ASN A 34 20.44 -1.38 10.69
C ASN A 34 19.36 -1.54 9.63
N GLY A 35 19.19 -2.71 9.00
CA GLY A 35 18.25 -2.86 7.91
C GLY A 35 17.41 -4.14 7.95
N THR A 36 17.38 -4.83 9.03
CA THR A 36 17.09 -6.26 9.04
C THR A 36 15.79 -6.68 9.67
N HIS A 37 14.89 -5.77 9.99
CA HIS A 37 13.56 -6.17 10.41
C HIS A 37 12.67 -6.37 9.18
N CYS A 38 12.18 -7.59 8.97
CA CYS A 38 11.29 -7.92 7.86
C CYS A 38 9.85 -7.85 8.33
N CYS A 39 9.14 -6.81 7.99
CA CYS A 39 7.70 -6.77 8.11
C CYS A 39 7.09 -6.45 6.75
N THR A 40 6.41 -7.41 6.16
CA THR A 40 5.93 -7.29 4.79
C THR A 40 4.46 -6.92 4.76
N PHE A 41 3.60 -7.76 5.36
CA PHE A 41 2.17 -7.58 5.35
C PHE A 41 1.67 -6.93 6.64
N GLN A 42 0.94 -5.83 6.48
CA GLN A 42 0.23 -5.19 7.58
C GLN A 42 -1.15 -5.84 7.75
N SER A 43 -1.90 -6.03 6.67
CA SER A 43 -3.16 -6.77 6.71
C SER A 43 -2.95 -8.25 6.36
N LYS A 44 -3.92 -9.09 6.67
CA LYS A 44 -3.97 -10.45 6.13
C LYS A 44 -4.09 -10.43 4.61
N PRO A 45 -3.46 -11.38 3.89
CA PRO A 45 -3.69 -11.53 2.47
C PRO A 45 -5.14 -11.96 2.19
N VAL A 46 -5.68 -11.50 1.06
CA VAL A 46 -6.98 -11.95 0.56
C VAL A 46 -6.73 -12.99 -0.53
N LEU A 47 -7.02 -14.26 -0.24
CA LEU A 47 -6.72 -15.40 -1.10
C LEU A 47 -7.97 -16.15 -1.57
N ASP A 48 -9.12 -15.85 -1.01
CA ASP A 48 -10.41 -16.48 -1.34
C ASP A 48 -11.16 -15.76 -2.46
N LYS A 49 -10.73 -14.56 -2.80
CA LYS A 49 -11.28 -13.73 -3.89
C LYS A 49 -10.23 -12.73 -4.37
N GLN A 50 -10.54 -12.04 -5.47
CA GLN A 50 -9.77 -10.87 -5.91
C GLN A 50 -9.93 -9.73 -4.91
N PRO A 51 -8.87 -9.17 -4.30
CA PRO A 51 -8.99 -7.97 -3.49
C PRO A 51 -9.43 -6.77 -4.34
N ASP A 52 -10.24 -5.90 -3.76
CA ASP A 52 -10.65 -4.67 -4.43
C ASP A 52 -9.44 -3.73 -4.57
N VAL A 53 -8.63 -3.60 -3.51
CA VAL A 53 -7.50 -2.66 -3.45
C VAL A 53 -6.28 -3.33 -2.84
N VAL A 54 -5.11 -3.02 -3.40
CA VAL A 54 -3.82 -3.19 -2.71
C VAL A 54 -3.33 -1.80 -2.29
N PHE A 55 -3.18 -1.58 -0.99
CA PHE A 55 -2.44 -0.45 -0.46
C PHE A 55 -0.97 -0.84 -0.33
N LEU A 56 -0.09 -0.03 -0.89
CA LEU A 56 1.33 -0.35 -0.99
C LEU A 56 2.18 0.76 -0.38
N GLY A 57 2.86 0.47 0.73
CA GLY A 57 3.90 1.32 1.30
C GLY A 57 5.24 1.08 0.60
N TYR A 58 6.26 1.89 0.94
CA TYR A 58 7.62 1.65 0.45
C TYR A 58 8.30 0.54 1.25
N ASN A 59 8.59 0.80 2.52
CA ASN A 59 9.21 -0.17 3.42
C ASN A 59 8.67 -0.02 4.85
N PRO A 60 8.79 -1.03 5.70
CA PRO A 60 8.43 -0.92 7.10
C PRO A 60 9.33 0.09 7.82
N HIS A 61 8.73 1.00 8.58
CA HIS A 61 9.46 1.89 9.49
C HIS A 61 9.68 1.19 10.83
N GLU A 62 10.53 0.19 10.82
CA GLU A 62 10.88 -0.57 12.02
C GLU A 62 12.40 -0.74 12.07
N PRO A 63 13.10 0.08 12.88
CA PRO A 63 14.51 -0.15 13.15
C PRO A 63 14.65 -1.37 14.07
N GLY A 64 15.52 -2.26 13.74
CA GLY A 64 15.82 -3.41 14.58
C GLY A 64 16.68 -4.44 13.89
N SER A 65 17.29 -5.33 14.68
CA SER A 65 17.99 -6.49 14.16
C SER A 65 16.99 -7.49 13.60
N PHE A 66 17.38 -8.17 12.52
CA PHE A 66 16.68 -9.32 12.00
C PHE A 66 16.59 -10.39 13.10
N SER A 67 15.41 -10.63 13.62
CA SER A 67 15.18 -11.71 14.58
C SER A 67 14.90 -12.99 13.81
N GLN A 68 15.80 -13.97 13.93
CA GLN A 68 15.57 -15.31 13.39
C GLN A 68 14.40 -16.03 14.07
N ASP A 69 14.00 -15.58 15.26
CA ASP A 69 12.90 -16.16 16.04
C ASP A 69 11.52 -15.70 15.54
N ASP A 70 11.44 -14.60 14.79
CA ASP A 70 10.22 -14.19 14.14
C ASP A 70 9.91 -15.14 12.98
N ASN A 71 8.86 -15.90 13.11
CA ASN A 71 8.35 -16.75 12.02
C ASN A 71 7.88 -15.86 10.85
N ILE A 72 8.81 -15.54 9.95
CA ILE A 72 8.58 -14.67 8.79
C ILE A 72 7.40 -15.18 7.96
N GLN A 73 7.31 -16.50 7.74
CA GLN A 73 6.19 -17.10 7.01
C GLN A 73 4.85 -16.79 7.66
N LYS A 74 4.77 -16.85 8.99
CA LYS A 74 3.54 -16.55 9.73
C LYS A 74 3.05 -15.13 9.42
N ARG A 75 3.98 -14.15 9.35
CA ARG A 75 3.64 -12.76 9.03
C ARG A 75 3.06 -12.59 7.62
N PHE A 76 3.47 -13.40 6.66
CA PHE A 76 2.86 -13.40 5.32
C PHE A 76 1.41 -13.89 5.33
N PHE A 77 1.04 -14.82 6.22
CA PHE A 77 -0.32 -15.36 6.29
C PHE A 77 -1.23 -14.60 7.25
N GLU A 78 -0.70 -14.07 8.33
CA GLU A 78 -1.49 -13.44 9.39
C GLU A 78 -1.43 -11.90 9.36
N GLY A 79 -0.43 -11.33 8.69
CA GLY A 79 -0.15 -9.89 8.74
C GLY A 79 0.43 -9.45 10.08
N ASN A 80 0.40 -8.16 10.33
CA ASN A 80 0.80 -7.57 11.59
C ASN A 80 -0.31 -7.80 12.64
N PRO A 81 0.00 -8.42 13.79
CA PRO A 81 -1.01 -8.77 14.79
C PRO A 81 -1.73 -7.53 15.38
N TYR A 82 -1.07 -6.37 15.39
CA TYR A 82 -1.64 -5.14 15.92
C TYR A 82 -2.42 -4.33 14.88
N PHE A 83 -2.35 -4.69 13.60
CA PHE A 83 -2.98 -3.90 12.54
C PHE A 83 -4.48 -3.69 12.79
N TYR A 84 -5.24 -4.75 13.01
CA TYR A 84 -6.69 -4.64 13.15
C TYR A 84 -7.16 -3.97 14.43
N SER A 85 -6.37 -4.06 15.52
CA SER A 85 -6.71 -3.43 16.80
C SER A 85 -6.25 -1.97 16.90
N GLU A 86 -5.21 -1.58 16.15
CA GLU A 86 -4.55 -0.29 16.37
C GLU A 86 -4.43 0.59 15.13
N ARG A 87 -4.73 0.08 13.93
CA ARG A 87 -4.51 0.80 12.66
C ARG A 87 -5.11 2.21 12.64
N LYS A 88 -6.25 2.44 13.29
CA LYS A 88 -6.87 3.76 13.37
C LYS A 88 -6.03 4.81 14.10
N LYS A 89 -5.06 4.38 14.92
CA LYS A 89 -4.10 5.25 15.60
C LYS A 89 -2.86 5.52 14.74
N TRP A 90 -2.65 4.75 13.67
CA TRP A 90 -1.46 4.87 12.85
C TRP A 90 -1.60 5.99 11.83
N LYS A 91 -0.63 6.91 11.83
CA LYS A 91 -0.60 8.01 10.85
C LYS A 91 -0.64 7.50 9.40
N VAL A 92 0.05 6.40 9.11
CA VAL A 92 0.04 5.79 7.77
C VAL A 92 -1.35 5.31 7.34
N TRP A 93 -2.27 5.09 8.29
CA TRP A 93 -3.64 4.65 8.02
C TRP A 93 -4.71 5.75 8.20
N ALA A 94 -4.27 7.02 8.27
CA ALA A 94 -5.18 8.17 8.42
C ALA A 94 -6.24 8.28 7.30
N LEU A 95 -5.97 7.67 6.14
CA LEU A 95 -6.90 7.61 5.02
C LEU A 95 -8.21 6.86 5.35
N GLU A 96 -8.22 5.95 6.35
CA GLU A 96 -9.45 5.26 6.80
C GLU A 96 -10.53 6.26 7.25
N GLY A 97 -10.17 7.20 8.12
CA GLY A 97 -11.11 8.23 8.57
C GLY A 97 -11.62 9.12 7.44
N ALA A 98 -10.77 9.38 6.44
CA ALA A 98 -11.18 10.14 5.25
C ALA A 98 -12.17 9.36 4.37
N PHE A 99 -12.00 8.05 4.19
CA PHE A 99 -12.97 7.20 3.50
C PHE A 99 -14.28 7.07 4.27
N GLU A 100 -14.24 6.95 5.61
CA GLU A 100 -15.43 6.97 6.46
C GLU A 100 -16.21 8.28 6.29
N TRP A 101 -15.50 9.42 6.33
CA TRP A 101 -16.11 10.73 6.07
C TRP A 101 -16.69 10.85 4.66
N ALA A 102 -15.97 10.34 3.66
CA ALA A 102 -16.44 10.33 2.27
C ALA A 102 -17.57 9.33 2.03
N GLU A 103 -18.08 8.64 3.07
CA GLU A 103 -19.14 7.61 2.98
C GLU A 103 -18.81 6.52 1.95
N TYR A 104 -17.53 6.13 1.89
CA TYR A 104 -17.04 5.11 0.96
C TYR A 104 -16.06 4.14 1.63
N THR A 105 -16.60 3.29 2.47
CA THR A 105 -15.79 2.37 3.30
C THR A 105 -15.38 1.08 2.59
N ARG A 106 -15.91 0.79 1.41
CA ARG A 106 -15.61 -0.46 0.68
C ARG A 106 -14.11 -0.74 0.52
N PRO A 107 -13.25 0.26 0.15
CA PRO A 107 -11.82 0.03 -0.02
C PRO A 107 -11.06 -0.31 1.26
N ILE A 108 -11.65 -0.03 2.43
CA ILE A 108 -11.05 -0.24 3.76
C ILE A 108 -11.79 -1.29 4.58
N THR A 109 -12.79 -1.97 3.98
CA THR A 109 -13.50 -3.06 4.63
C THR A 109 -12.60 -4.30 4.67
N ASP A 110 -12.46 -4.87 5.85
CA ASP A 110 -11.64 -6.06 6.06
C ASP A 110 -12.02 -7.19 5.09
N GLY A 111 -11.01 -7.79 4.49
CA GLY A 111 -11.19 -8.81 3.46
C GLY A 111 -11.43 -8.27 2.04
N ASN A 112 -11.51 -6.95 1.82
CA ASN A 112 -11.57 -6.35 0.49
C ASN A 112 -10.23 -5.74 0.05
N PHE A 113 -9.29 -5.55 0.97
CA PHE A 113 -7.98 -4.98 0.66
C PHE A 113 -6.83 -5.82 1.22
N VAL A 114 -5.66 -5.58 0.66
CA VAL A 114 -4.37 -6.04 1.20
C VAL A 114 -3.49 -4.82 1.38
N PHE A 115 -2.83 -4.70 2.54
CA PHE A 115 -1.85 -3.65 2.81
C PHE A 115 -0.49 -4.27 3.14
N PHE A 116 0.52 -3.89 2.36
CA PHE A 116 1.89 -4.34 2.56
C PHE A 116 2.91 -3.33 2.00
N ASN A 117 4.19 -3.63 2.12
CA ASN A 117 5.27 -2.77 1.63
C ASN A 117 5.94 -3.36 0.40
N ALA A 118 6.38 -2.50 -0.52
CA ALA A 118 7.05 -2.90 -1.77
C ALA A 118 8.48 -3.43 -1.51
N VAL A 119 9.15 -2.90 -0.50
CA VAL A 119 10.45 -3.36 -0.01
C VAL A 119 10.24 -4.00 1.35
N TYR A 120 10.76 -5.19 1.54
CA TYR A 120 10.44 -6.05 2.68
C TYR A 120 11.38 -5.87 3.87
N PHE A 121 12.43 -5.10 3.71
CA PHE A 121 13.39 -4.76 4.77
C PHE A 121 13.00 -3.45 5.44
N GLY A 122 12.96 -3.45 6.77
CA GLY A 122 12.68 -2.26 7.55
C GLY A 122 13.89 -1.34 7.67
N SER A 123 13.65 -0.05 7.82
CA SER A 123 14.68 0.94 8.14
C SER A 123 14.09 2.17 8.81
N ASN A 124 14.93 2.92 9.52
CA ASN A 124 14.53 4.21 10.09
C ASN A 124 14.17 5.23 9.01
N ASP A 125 14.93 5.22 7.91
CA ASP A 125 14.71 6.04 6.74
C ASP A 125 15.25 5.35 5.48
N ILE A 126 14.71 5.77 4.34
CA ILE A 126 15.02 5.18 3.04
C ILE A 126 16.46 5.43 2.61
N ASP A 127 16.99 6.61 2.89
CA ASP A 127 18.33 6.98 2.46
C ASP A 127 19.40 6.25 3.27
N SER A 128 19.15 6.02 4.56
CA SER A 128 20.01 5.15 5.38
C SER A 128 20.04 3.73 4.84
N PHE A 129 18.89 3.19 4.46
CA PHE A 129 18.81 1.85 3.89
C PHE A 129 19.58 1.74 2.57
N LYS A 130 19.43 2.69 1.66
CA LYS A 130 20.11 2.71 0.35
C LYS A 130 21.64 2.80 0.46
N ARG A 131 22.17 3.27 1.58
CA ARG A 131 23.63 3.33 1.83
C ARG A 131 24.24 2.00 2.30
N ILE A 132 23.41 1.03 2.64
CA ILE A 132 23.90 -0.31 3.06
C ILE A 132 24.40 -1.06 1.82
N PRO A 133 25.60 -1.62 1.83
CA PRO A 133 26.09 -2.46 0.73
C PRO A 133 25.14 -3.63 0.44
N GLY A 134 24.79 -3.82 -0.84
CA GLY A 134 23.84 -4.86 -1.28
C GLY A 134 22.35 -4.48 -1.15
N SER A 135 22.03 -3.31 -0.58
CA SER A 135 20.64 -2.89 -0.43
C SER A 135 19.92 -2.64 -1.76
N ASN A 136 20.63 -2.15 -2.77
CA ASN A 136 20.04 -1.90 -4.08
C ASN A 136 19.57 -3.19 -4.75
N GLU A 137 20.38 -4.24 -4.72
CA GLU A 137 20.03 -5.57 -5.23
C GLU A 137 18.86 -6.16 -4.43
N ALA A 138 18.86 -5.96 -3.12
CA ALA A 138 17.77 -6.38 -2.25
C ALA A 138 16.46 -5.64 -2.57
N ILE A 139 16.50 -4.32 -2.80
CA ILE A 139 15.36 -3.53 -3.24
C ILE A 139 14.83 -4.06 -4.57
N GLU A 140 15.71 -4.21 -5.57
CA GLU A 140 15.32 -4.71 -6.90
C GLU A 140 14.61 -6.06 -6.82
N LYS A 141 15.11 -6.98 -5.99
CA LYS A 141 14.49 -8.29 -5.79
C LYS A 141 13.15 -8.21 -5.06
N CYS A 142 13.03 -7.36 -4.05
CA CYS A 142 11.74 -7.09 -3.38
C CYS A 142 10.70 -6.56 -4.37
N LEU A 143 11.08 -5.64 -5.26
CA LEU A 143 10.17 -5.10 -6.27
C LEU A 143 9.69 -6.18 -7.25
N ASP A 144 10.57 -7.13 -7.63
CA ASP A 144 10.17 -8.26 -8.49
C ASP A 144 9.15 -9.17 -7.79
N PHE A 145 9.37 -9.50 -6.52
CA PHE A 145 8.39 -10.25 -5.72
C PHE A 145 7.08 -9.47 -5.53
N THR A 146 7.16 -8.15 -5.35
CA THR A 146 5.99 -7.27 -5.24
C THR A 146 5.19 -7.26 -6.54
N LYS A 147 5.87 -7.17 -7.69
CA LYS A 147 5.20 -7.29 -9.00
C LYS A 147 4.50 -8.63 -9.14
N GLU A 148 5.18 -9.72 -8.83
CA GLU A 148 4.63 -11.06 -8.96
C GLU A 148 3.36 -11.25 -8.10
N VAL A 149 3.42 -10.88 -6.81
CA VAL A 149 2.27 -11.06 -5.91
C VAL A 149 1.07 -10.19 -6.32
N ILE A 150 1.31 -8.98 -6.83
CA ILE A 150 0.25 -8.10 -7.30
C ILE A 150 -0.34 -8.61 -8.61
N GLN A 151 0.49 -8.93 -9.60
CA GLN A 151 0.02 -9.19 -10.96
C GLN A 151 -0.39 -10.63 -11.23
N GLU A 152 0.21 -11.59 -10.52
CA GLU A 152 -0.02 -13.01 -10.79
C GLU A 152 -0.88 -13.68 -9.73
N ILE A 153 -0.88 -13.16 -8.49
CA ILE A 153 -1.57 -13.79 -7.36
C ILE A 153 -2.80 -12.99 -6.96
N PHE A 154 -2.66 -11.76 -6.46
CA PHE A 154 -3.79 -10.95 -5.99
C PHE A 154 -4.64 -10.39 -7.13
N LYS A 155 -4.02 -9.91 -8.19
CA LYS A 155 -4.68 -9.29 -9.34
C LYS A 155 -5.74 -8.27 -8.92
N PRO A 156 -5.40 -7.28 -8.05
CA PRO A 156 -6.38 -6.38 -7.47
C PRO A 156 -7.07 -5.55 -8.54
N LYS A 157 -8.24 -4.97 -8.22
CA LYS A 157 -8.91 -4.04 -9.13
C LYS A 157 -8.16 -2.71 -9.24
N CYS A 158 -7.43 -2.30 -8.21
CA CYS A 158 -6.51 -1.17 -8.26
C CYS A 158 -5.41 -1.27 -7.18
N VAL A 159 -4.38 -0.45 -7.34
CA VAL A 159 -3.28 -0.28 -6.37
C VAL A 159 -3.22 1.17 -5.93
N VAL A 160 -3.01 1.43 -4.63
CA VAL A 160 -2.76 2.76 -4.07
C VAL A 160 -1.40 2.77 -3.41
N CYS A 161 -0.45 3.50 -3.98
CA CYS A 161 0.89 3.68 -3.45
C CYS A 161 0.94 4.81 -2.43
N PHE A 162 1.37 4.52 -1.21
CA PHE A 162 1.67 5.49 -0.17
C PHE A 162 3.10 6.03 -0.38
N SER A 163 3.21 7.25 -0.80
CA SER A 163 4.36 7.99 -1.31
C SER A 163 4.49 7.95 -2.83
N ILE A 164 4.56 9.14 -3.40
CA ILE A 164 4.78 9.29 -4.84
C ILE A 164 6.24 8.97 -5.18
N PRO A 165 7.26 9.66 -4.61
CA PRO A 165 8.64 9.45 -5.04
C PRO A 165 9.17 8.06 -4.65
N GLU A 166 8.88 7.60 -3.42
CA GLU A 166 9.50 6.38 -2.90
C GLU A 166 8.77 5.11 -3.34
N CYS A 167 7.46 5.19 -3.63
CA CYS A 167 6.68 4.01 -4.02
C CYS A 167 6.24 4.06 -5.47
N PHE A 168 5.38 5.01 -5.84
CA PHE A 168 4.82 5.08 -7.20
C PHE A 168 5.91 5.28 -8.26
N ASP A 169 6.79 6.28 -8.10
CA ASP A 169 7.81 6.61 -9.10
C ASP A 169 8.91 5.54 -9.17
N LEU A 170 9.26 4.93 -8.03
CA LEU A 170 10.20 3.81 -8.01
C LEU A 170 9.68 2.62 -8.82
N LEU A 171 8.43 2.22 -8.58
CA LEU A 171 7.78 1.14 -9.33
C LEU A 171 7.62 1.51 -10.81
N ASN A 172 7.22 2.75 -11.11
CA ASN A 172 7.11 3.23 -12.48
C ASN A 172 8.45 3.22 -13.22
N LYS A 173 9.53 3.65 -12.56
CA LYS A 173 10.89 3.59 -13.12
C LYS A 173 11.29 2.18 -13.52
N LYS A 174 10.96 1.19 -12.68
CA LYS A 174 11.32 -0.22 -12.94
C LYS A 174 10.38 -0.88 -13.94
N PHE A 175 9.07 -0.66 -13.83
CA PHE A 175 8.06 -1.44 -14.55
C PHE A 175 7.35 -0.69 -15.67
N GLN A 176 7.67 0.58 -15.89
CA GLN A 176 7.21 1.42 -17.00
C GLN A 176 5.67 1.43 -17.13
N PHE A 177 5.00 2.08 -16.18
CA PHE A 177 3.55 2.24 -16.24
C PHE A 177 3.13 2.98 -17.51
N SER A 178 2.01 2.60 -18.09
CA SER A 178 1.40 3.36 -19.17
C SER A 178 0.43 4.42 -18.64
N LYS A 179 0.15 5.43 -19.46
CA LYS A 179 -0.81 6.52 -19.16
C LYS A 179 -0.54 7.22 -17.83
N VAL A 180 0.73 7.46 -17.52
CA VAL A 180 1.10 8.18 -16.30
C VAL A 180 0.75 9.65 -16.45
N GLU A 181 0.00 10.19 -15.49
CA GLU A 181 -0.42 11.59 -15.43
C GLU A 181 -0.40 12.11 -13.98
N SER A 182 -0.20 13.41 -13.83
CA SER A 182 -0.37 14.14 -12.58
C SER A 182 -1.81 14.59 -12.43
N ILE A 183 -2.37 14.42 -11.24
CA ILE A 183 -3.78 14.66 -10.94
C ILE A 183 -3.94 15.85 -10.01
N ASP A 184 -4.69 16.85 -10.48
CA ASP A 184 -5.26 17.90 -9.65
C ASP A 184 -6.62 17.39 -9.13
N THR A 185 -6.72 17.08 -7.85
CA THR A 185 -7.92 16.48 -7.26
C THR A 185 -9.16 17.36 -7.42
N ALA A 186 -9.01 18.69 -7.37
CA ALA A 186 -10.13 19.62 -7.53
C ALA A 186 -10.80 19.55 -8.92
N LYS A 187 -10.00 19.22 -9.95
CA LYS A 187 -10.49 19.08 -11.32
C LYS A 187 -10.91 17.66 -11.67
N ALA A 188 -10.24 16.68 -11.09
CA ALA A 188 -10.40 15.27 -11.44
C ALA A 188 -11.50 14.55 -10.64
N THR A 189 -11.89 15.08 -9.48
CA THR A 189 -12.97 14.53 -8.65
C THR A 189 -14.33 14.79 -9.31
N ASP A 190 -15.22 13.79 -9.26
CA ASP A 190 -16.60 13.92 -9.75
C ASP A 190 -17.28 15.14 -9.09
N PRO A 191 -17.84 16.09 -9.86
CA PRO A 191 -18.54 17.25 -9.31
C PRO A 191 -19.63 16.92 -8.31
N LYS A 192 -20.34 15.79 -8.46
CA LYS A 192 -21.36 15.34 -7.51
C LYS A 192 -20.76 15.01 -6.14
N LEU A 193 -19.55 14.47 -6.10
CA LEU A 193 -18.85 14.19 -4.84
C LEU A 193 -18.34 15.48 -4.19
N ILE A 194 -17.98 16.49 -4.98
CA ILE A 194 -17.64 17.82 -4.46
C ILE A 194 -18.89 18.47 -3.83
N GLU A 195 -20.04 18.39 -4.47
CA GLU A 195 -21.30 18.91 -3.90
C GLU A 195 -21.72 18.14 -2.63
N PHE A 196 -21.58 16.81 -2.64
CA PHE A 196 -21.73 16.00 -1.43
C PHE A 196 -20.84 16.50 -0.30
N ALA A 197 -19.57 16.72 -0.56
CA ALA A 197 -18.62 17.19 0.44
C ALA A 197 -18.99 18.58 1.00
N LYS A 198 -19.47 19.50 0.16
CA LYS A 198 -19.97 20.82 0.58
C LYS A 198 -21.16 20.72 1.54
N SER A 199 -22.03 19.74 1.36
CA SER A 199 -23.20 19.49 2.20
C SER A 199 -22.87 18.68 3.46
N ASN A 200 -21.82 17.89 3.43
CA ASN A 200 -21.41 17.01 4.54
C ASN A 200 -20.60 17.79 5.59
N LYS A 201 -21.30 18.34 6.58
CA LYS A 201 -20.70 19.15 7.64
C LYS A 201 -20.06 18.33 8.79
N LYS A 202 -20.02 17.01 8.67
CA LYS A 202 -19.46 16.14 9.72
C LYS A 202 -17.93 16.02 9.57
N GLY A 203 -17.18 16.29 10.63
CA GLY A 203 -15.75 16.04 10.73
C GLY A 203 -14.84 17.24 10.46
N ALA A 204 -13.53 16.99 10.47
CA ALA A 204 -12.46 18.00 10.31
C ALA A 204 -12.21 18.42 8.84
N TRP A 205 -12.80 17.75 7.89
CA TRP A 205 -12.59 17.85 6.43
C TRP A 205 -13.46 18.96 5.81
N LYS A 206 -13.23 20.21 6.16
CA LYS A 206 -14.27 21.22 6.03
C LYS A 206 -14.26 22.08 4.77
N THR A 207 -13.15 22.26 4.08
CA THR A 207 -13.04 23.47 3.26
C THR A 207 -12.35 23.35 1.91
N THR A 208 -11.46 22.42 1.70
CA THR A 208 -10.75 22.30 0.43
C THR A 208 -10.98 20.93 -0.21
N TYR A 209 -11.45 20.96 -1.44
CA TYR A 209 -11.63 19.76 -2.29
C TYR A 209 -10.39 19.53 -3.15
N SER A 210 -9.31 20.24 -2.84
CA SER A 210 -8.03 20.19 -3.50
C SER A 210 -6.96 19.72 -2.53
N CYS A 211 -6.27 18.65 -2.87
CA CYS A 211 -5.05 18.28 -2.17
C CYS A 211 -3.96 19.31 -2.50
N SER A 212 -3.21 19.73 -1.49
CA SER A 212 -2.08 20.66 -1.63
C SER A 212 -0.97 20.11 -2.53
N GLN A 213 -0.95 18.79 -2.72
CA GLN A 213 -0.02 18.09 -3.60
C GLN A 213 -0.76 17.36 -4.72
N SER A 214 -0.17 17.37 -5.92
CA SER A 214 -0.68 16.60 -7.05
C SER A 214 -0.52 15.11 -6.77
N LEU A 215 -1.57 14.35 -7.04
CA LEU A 215 -1.52 12.90 -7.06
C LEU A 215 -0.96 12.40 -8.40
N LYS A 216 -0.67 11.13 -8.48
CA LYS A 216 -0.34 10.47 -9.75
C LYS A 216 -1.29 9.31 -10.04
N LYS A 217 -1.52 9.06 -11.32
CA LYS A 217 -2.28 7.91 -11.81
C LYS A 217 -1.54 7.28 -12.98
N GLY A 218 -1.68 5.98 -13.14
CA GLY A 218 -1.14 5.22 -14.26
C GLY A 218 -1.83 3.88 -14.42
N LEU A 219 -1.35 3.08 -15.35
CA LEU A 219 -1.75 1.69 -15.52
C LEU A 219 -0.51 0.78 -15.41
N TRP A 220 -0.53 -0.11 -14.45
CA TRP A 220 0.47 -1.14 -14.27
C TRP A 220 -0.06 -2.46 -14.84
N ASN A 221 0.33 -2.79 -16.07
CA ASN A 221 -0.18 -3.96 -16.79
C ASN A 221 -1.73 -4.07 -16.74
N LYS A 222 -2.42 -3.00 -17.10
CA LYS A 222 -3.89 -2.82 -17.07
C LYS A 222 -4.51 -2.62 -15.68
N ILE A 223 -3.78 -2.80 -14.59
CA ILE A 223 -4.28 -2.50 -13.24
C ILE A 223 -4.13 -0.98 -13.00
N PRO A 224 -5.21 -0.25 -12.70
CA PRO A 224 -5.11 1.15 -12.28
C PRO A 224 -4.23 1.27 -11.04
N ILE A 225 -3.28 2.21 -11.07
CA ILE A 225 -2.38 2.49 -9.95
C ILE A 225 -2.40 3.99 -9.64
N TYR A 226 -2.52 4.31 -8.38
CA TYR A 226 -2.60 5.67 -7.86
C TYR A 226 -1.44 5.93 -6.91
N GLY A 227 -0.70 7.02 -7.12
CA GLY A 227 0.29 7.53 -6.19
C GLY A 227 -0.29 8.67 -5.38
N ILE A 228 -0.31 8.53 -4.07
CA ILE A 228 -0.73 9.60 -3.15
C ILE A 228 0.47 10.03 -2.31
N PRO A 229 0.48 11.26 -1.75
CA PRO A 229 1.48 11.64 -0.77
C PRO A 229 1.48 10.65 0.40
N HIS A 230 2.65 10.41 1.00
CA HIS A 230 2.75 9.49 2.13
C HIS A 230 1.88 9.99 3.31
N PRO A 231 0.97 9.17 3.86
CA PRO A 231 0.02 9.64 4.87
C PRO A 231 0.67 10.17 6.16
N SER A 232 1.91 9.80 6.46
CA SER A 232 2.66 10.36 7.61
C SER A 232 3.42 11.63 7.27
N TYR A 233 3.30 12.17 6.04
CA TYR A 233 4.00 13.39 5.64
C TYR A 233 3.49 14.59 6.47
N PRO A 234 4.36 15.34 7.16
CA PRO A 234 3.94 16.39 8.07
C PRO A 234 3.20 17.56 7.42
N GLY A 235 3.38 17.72 6.09
CA GLY A 235 2.73 18.78 5.31
C GLY A 235 1.30 18.48 4.88
N LEU A 236 0.77 17.28 5.14
CA LEU A 236 -0.62 16.96 4.83
C LEU A 236 -1.55 17.41 5.95
N SER A 237 -2.55 18.17 5.57
CA SER A 237 -3.67 18.56 6.42
C SER A 237 -4.78 17.51 6.39
N SER A 238 -5.74 17.64 7.31
CA SER A 238 -6.97 16.85 7.26
C SER A 238 -7.72 17.04 5.94
N ASP A 239 -7.75 18.27 5.43
CA ASP A 239 -8.43 18.60 4.16
C ASP A 239 -7.80 17.88 2.96
N ASP A 240 -6.47 17.70 2.95
CA ASP A 240 -5.78 16.92 1.93
C ASP A 240 -6.25 15.47 1.91
N PHE A 241 -6.41 14.85 3.08
CA PHE A 241 -6.93 13.48 3.16
C PHE A 241 -8.36 13.39 2.64
N GLY A 242 -9.21 14.38 2.96
CA GLY A 242 -10.56 14.46 2.43
C GLY A 242 -10.58 14.54 0.90
N ALA A 243 -9.75 15.42 0.32
CA ALA A 243 -9.62 15.55 -1.13
C ALA A 243 -9.12 14.26 -1.79
N ILE A 244 -8.11 13.60 -1.19
CA ILE A 244 -7.61 12.29 -1.65
C ILE A 244 -8.71 11.23 -1.62
N ALA A 245 -9.46 11.13 -0.51
CA ALA A 245 -10.52 10.13 -0.38
C ALA A 245 -11.66 10.35 -1.37
N LEU A 246 -12.09 11.60 -1.62
CA LEU A 246 -13.09 11.93 -2.62
C LEU A 246 -12.63 11.58 -4.05
N TYR A 247 -11.40 11.92 -4.38
CA TYR A 247 -10.83 11.55 -5.67
C TYR A 247 -10.75 10.04 -5.85
N LEU A 248 -10.21 9.32 -4.87
CA LEU A 248 -10.13 7.86 -4.92
C LEU A 248 -11.53 7.22 -4.97
N ARG A 249 -12.52 7.76 -4.24
CA ARG A 249 -13.92 7.34 -4.37
C ARG A 249 -14.41 7.49 -5.80
N SER A 250 -14.18 8.67 -6.42
CA SER A 250 -14.58 8.95 -7.81
C SER A 250 -14.00 7.92 -8.80
N GLU A 251 -12.75 7.52 -8.61
CA GLU A 251 -12.10 6.56 -9.48
C GLU A 251 -12.52 5.11 -9.18
N MET A 252 -12.52 4.74 -7.90
CA MET A 252 -12.80 3.36 -7.48
C MET A 252 -14.27 2.97 -7.71
N GLN A 253 -15.23 3.88 -7.62
CA GLN A 253 -16.63 3.60 -7.95
C GLN A 253 -16.83 3.15 -9.40
N LYS A 254 -15.89 3.46 -10.29
CA LYS A 254 -15.89 3.00 -11.69
C LYS A 254 -15.36 1.56 -11.83
N LEU A 255 -14.65 1.06 -10.81
CA LEU A 255 -13.95 -0.23 -10.83
C LEU A 255 -14.59 -1.26 -9.90
N LEU A 256 -15.22 -0.82 -8.82
CA LEU A 256 -15.73 -1.63 -7.71
C LEU A 256 -17.24 -1.73 -7.71
#